data_e7fa8d8e1db1f9e1f5457adaa0d4541f
#
_entry.id   e7fa8d8e1db1f9e1f5457adaa0d4541f
#
_cell.length_a   1.000
_cell.length_b   1.000
_cell.length_c   1.000
_cell.angle_alpha   90.00
_cell.angle_beta   90.00
_cell.angle_gamma   90.00
#
_symmetry.space_group_name_H-M   'P 1'
#
loop_
_entity.id
_entity.type
_entity.pdbx_description
1 polymer ?
#
loop_
_entity_poly.entity_id
_entity_poly.type
_entity_poly.pdbx_seq_one_letter_code
_entity_poly.pdbx_strand_id
1 'polypeptide(L)'
;MTETFDIAIVGAGITGCAIARQLARYDLSICVVEAGNDIALGASKANGGLVHAGYDPAPGTVKAQVNTRGCELYGTWAQELGFLFRRTGSMVLGFNDEDRAHLEQLRRNGQANGVPELSIVGPDRIHELEPRASADATCALWCPSTGFVDPFEVAIAALENAVANGVAFMRSAPVEAIEVAGSSDDARFTLATPTGNVRCRYLINAAGNGAADISHMAGAEEFQMVWRQGNIVVMDKEPRTLMPLYPCLLYTSDAADDLIGVD
;
A
#
# COMPACT_ATOMS: atom_id res chain seq x y z
N MET A 1 30.51 -9.41 9.87
CA MET A 1 30.70 -8.11 10.55
C MET A 1 29.38 -7.71 11.18
N THR A 2 29.36 -7.00 12.28
CA THR A 2 28.12 -6.52 12.92
C THR A 2 28.04 -5.01 12.71
N GLU A 3 26.98 -4.57 12.05
CA GLU A 3 26.72 -3.14 11.84
C GLU A 3 25.64 -2.67 12.84
N THR A 4 25.76 -1.42 13.30
CA THR A 4 24.84 -0.86 14.30
C THR A 4 24.14 0.38 13.74
N PHE A 5 22.81 0.43 13.90
CA PHE A 5 21.94 1.50 13.42
C PHE A 5 21.00 1.99 14.54
N ASP A 6 20.50 3.21 14.40
CA ASP A 6 19.42 3.67 15.25
C ASP A 6 18.13 2.90 14.94
N ILE A 7 17.84 2.67 13.64
CA ILE A 7 16.62 2.03 13.19
C ILE A 7 16.92 0.95 12.15
N ALA A 8 16.40 -0.25 12.35
CA ALA A 8 16.30 -1.27 11.32
C ALA A 8 14.84 -1.43 10.88
N ILE A 9 14.60 -1.44 9.56
CA ILE A 9 13.31 -1.67 8.94
C ILE A 9 13.37 -3.03 8.27
N VAL A 10 12.52 -3.97 8.67
CA VAL A 10 12.45 -5.31 8.07
C VAL A 10 11.39 -5.33 6.96
N GLY A 11 11.85 -5.54 5.73
CA GLY A 11 11.05 -5.60 4.52
C GLY A 11 11.16 -4.34 3.64
N ALA A 12 11.50 -4.55 2.37
CA ALA A 12 11.56 -3.52 1.34
C ALA A 12 10.34 -3.56 0.39
N GLY A 13 9.15 -3.86 0.92
CA GLY A 13 7.89 -3.56 0.28
C GLY A 13 7.58 -2.06 0.32
N ILE A 14 6.50 -1.62 -0.32
CA ILE A 14 6.13 -0.20 -0.36
C ILE A 14 6.07 0.45 1.02
N THR A 15 5.60 -0.26 2.04
CA THR A 15 5.53 0.25 3.41
C THR A 15 6.93 0.53 3.97
N GLY A 16 7.86 -0.43 3.88
CA GLY A 16 9.23 -0.24 4.36
C GLY A 16 9.98 0.84 3.59
N CYS A 17 9.82 0.88 2.26
CA CYS A 17 10.43 1.92 1.41
C CYS A 17 9.90 3.32 1.75
N ALA A 18 8.59 3.44 1.99
CA ALA A 18 7.96 4.71 2.37
C ALA A 18 8.42 5.21 3.75
N ILE A 19 8.52 4.28 4.72
CA ILE A 19 9.03 4.59 6.07
C ILE A 19 10.50 5.00 5.99
N ALA A 20 11.32 4.27 5.25
CA ALA A 20 12.74 4.59 5.06
C ALA A 20 12.92 6.00 4.48
N ARG A 21 12.19 6.32 3.41
CA ARG A 21 12.18 7.66 2.81
C ARG A 21 11.78 8.74 3.81
N GLN A 22 10.75 8.50 4.60
CA GLN A 22 10.27 9.50 5.55
C GLN A 22 11.27 9.71 6.70
N LEU A 23 11.90 8.64 7.19
CA LEU A 23 12.88 8.70 8.26
C LEU A 23 14.24 9.24 7.81
N ALA A 24 14.61 9.08 6.54
CA ALA A 24 15.84 9.64 5.95
C ALA A 24 15.93 11.17 6.03
N ARG A 25 14.87 11.85 6.45
CA ARG A 25 14.84 13.30 6.69
C ARG A 25 15.43 13.71 8.04
N TYR A 26 15.72 12.75 8.90
CA TYR A 26 16.25 12.97 10.25
C TYR A 26 17.72 12.52 10.33
N ASP A 27 18.45 13.08 11.26
CA ASP A 27 19.84 12.67 11.56
C ASP A 27 19.84 11.36 12.36
N LEU A 28 19.58 10.26 11.65
CA LEU A 28 19.48 8.90 12.16
C LEU A 28 20.22 7.94 11.23
N SER A 29 20.91 6.98 11.81
CA SER A 29 21.45 5.84 11.05
C SER A 29 20.36 4.79 10.85
N ILE A 30 20.03 4.52 9.59
CA ILE A 30 18.88 3.66 9.23
C ILE A 30 19.34 2.58 8.27
N CYS A 31 18.85 1.36 8.46
CA CYS A 31 18.96 0.32 7.43
C CYS A 31 17.60 -0.30 7.10
N VAL A 32 17.46 -0.74 5.86
CA VAL A 32 16.38 -1.59 5.38
C VAL A 32 16.96 -2.98 5.11
N VAL A 33 16.37 -4.00 5.73
CA VAL A 33 16.79 -5.41 5.60
C VAL A 33 15.70 -6.16 4.82
N GLU A 34 16.06 -6.69 3.64
CA GLU A 34 15.14 -7.36 2.73
C GLU A 34 15.56 -8.82 2.51
N ALA A 35 14.61 -9.73 2.66
CA ALA A 35 14.84 -11.16 2.46
C ALA A 35 15.10 -11.51 0.99
N GLY A 36 14.41 -10.84 0.07
CA GLY A 36 14.56 -11.03 -1.36
C GLY A 36 15.85 -10.44 -1.92
N ASN A 37 16.14 -10.80 -3.16
CA ASN A 37 17.28 -10.26 -3.90
C ASN A 37 17.01 -8.87 -4.51
N ASP A 38 15.78 -8.39 -4.41
CA ASP A 38 15.34 -7.07 -4.87
C ASP A 38 14.17 -6.57 -4.02
N ILE A 39 13.77 -5.32 -4.24
CA ILE A 39 12.66 -4.65 -3.54
C ILE A 39 11.30 -5.06 -4.11
N ALA A 40 10.25 -4.79 -3.36
CA ALA A 40 8.86 -4.93 -3.79
C ALA A 40 8.47 -6.33 -4.30
N LEU A 41 9.19 -7.39 -3.95
CA LEU A 41 8.94 -8.74 -4.47
C LEU A 41 7.66 -9.41 -3.94
N GLY A 42 7.08 -8.89 -2.87
CA GLY A 42 5.84 -9.37 -2.27
C GLY A 42 4.57 -8.76 -2.87
N ALA A 43 3.58 -8.48 -2.03
CA ALA A 43 2.29 -7.87 -2.41
C ALA A 43 2.43 -6.50 -3.10
N SER A 44 3.53 -5.78 -2.86
CA SER A 44 3.78 -4.48 -3.48
C SER A 44 3.90 -4.52 -5.00
N LYS A 45 4.27 -5.67 -5.59
CA LYS A 45 4.26 -5.85 -7.04
C LYS A 45 2.98 -6.52 -7.56
N ALA A 46 2.27 -7.24 -6.70
CA ALA A 46 1.16 -8.10 -7.10
C ALA A 46 -0.18 -7.39 -6.89
N ASN A 47 -0.32 -6.19 -7.46
CA ASN A 47 -1.54 -5.39 -7.39
C ASN A 47 -1.72 -4.56 -8.67
N GLY A 48 -2.91 -3.99 -8.85
CA GLY A 48 -3.27 -3.20 -10.05
C GLY A 48 -2.80 -1.74 -10.03
N GLY A 49 -2.08 -1.29 -9.00
CA GLY A 49 -1.58 0.07 -8.90
C GLY A 49 -2.65 1.14 -8.64
N LEU A 50 -3.86 0.75 -8.21
CA LEU A 50 -4.92 1.70 -7.89
C LEU A 50 -4.59 2.44 -6.58
N VAL A 51 -4.59 3.75 -6.65
CA VAL A 51 -4.49 4.63 -5.48
C VAL A 51 -5.89 4.93 -4.97
N HIS A 52 -6.30 4.23 -3.92
CA HIS A 52 -7.62 4.34 -3.31
C HIS A 52 -7.79 5.68 -2.57
N ALA A 53 -8.98 6.29 -2.70
CA ALA A 53 -9.26 7.59 -2.10
C ALA A 53 -9.69 7.54 -0.62
N GLY A 54 -10.22 6.40 -0.16
CA GLY A 54 -10.65 6.23 1.24
C GLY A 54 -12.17 6.22 1.46
N TYR A 55 -12.97 5.91 0.45
CA TYR A 55 -14.43 5.79 0.61
C TYR A 55 -14.88 4.43 1.16
N ASP A 56 -14.05 3.38 1.01
CA ASP A 56 -14.33 2.02 1.46
C ASP A 56 -14.16 1.84 2.99
N PRO A 57 -13.05 2.27 3.63
CA PRO A 57 -12.85 2.00 5.04
C PRO A 57 -13.91 2.62 5.94
N ALA A 58 -14.31 1.89 6.98
CA ALA A 58 -15.22 2.38 7.99
C ALA A 58 -14.69 3.66 8.66
N PRO A 59 -15.49 4.72 8.80
CA PRO A 59 -15.08 5.94 9.45
C PRO A 59 -14.58 5.73 10.89
N GLY A 60 -13.54 6.48 11.27
CA GLY A 60 -12.93 6.40 12.59
C GLY A 60 -11.84 5.33 12.73
N THR A 61 -11.64 4.47 11.74
CA THR A 61 -10.55 3.49 11.74
C THR A 61 -9.22 4.12 11.32
N VAL A 62 -8.11 3.49 11.74
CA VAL A 62 -6.76 3.89 11.29
C VAL A 62 -6.64 3.76 9.76
N LYS A 63 -7.24 2.71 9.17
CA LYS A 63 -7.29 2.51 7.72
C LYS A 63 -7.89 3.72 7.01
N ALA A 64 -9.02 4.26 7.50
CA ALA A 64 -9.66 5.43 6.93
C ALA A 64 -8.74 6.67 6.99
N GLN A 65 -8.13 6.91 8.15
CA GLN A 65 -7.25 8.07 8.36
C GLN A 65 -6.03 8.05 7.43
N VAL A 66 -5.35 6.89 7.31
CA VAL A 66 -4.14 6.78 6.49
C VAL A 66 -4.43 6.70 4.99
N ASN A 67 -5.59 6.15 4.59
CA ASN A 67 -5.95 6.00 3.18
C ASN A 67 -6.16 7.35 2.49
N THR A 68 -7.03 8.20 3.02
CA THR A 68 -7.29 9.53 2.44
C THR A 68 -6.01 10.37 2.40
N ARG A 69 -5.24 10.36 3.49
CA ARG A 69 -3.96 11.07 3.53
C ARG A 69 -2.94 10.48 2.55
N GLY A 70 -2.89 9.16 2.41
CA GLY A 70 -2.03 8.48 1.43
C GLY A 70 -2.37 8.89 -0.01
N CYS A 71 -3.65 8.93 -0.37
CA CYS A 71 -4.11 9.37 -1.69
C CYS A 71 -3.65 10.80 -2.03
N GLU A 72 -3.73 11.72 -1.07
CA GLU A 72 -3.23 13.09 -1.23
C GLU A 72 -1.71 13.11 -1.48
N LEU A 73 -0.97 12.34 -0.69
CA LEU A 73 0.50 12.31 -0.75
C LEU A 73 1.03 11.77 -2.08
N TYR A 74 0.34 10.87 -2.76
CA TYR A 74 0.78 10.34 -4.06
C TYR A 74 1.05 11.43 -5.08
N GLY A 75 0.22 12.49 -5.13
CA GLY A 75 0.44 13.62 -6.01
C GLY A 75 1.75 14.37 -5.74
N THR A 76 2.04 14.63 -4.47
CA THR A 76 3.28 15.28 -4.03
C THR A 76 4.49 14.37 -4.29
N TRP A 77 4.38 13.10 -3.93
CA TRP A 77 5.47 12.13 -4.12
C TRP A 77 5.80 11.90 -5.58
N ALA A 78 4.79 11.86 -6.47
CA ALA A 78 5.02 11.73 -7.90
C ALA A 78 5.87 12.89 -8.44
N GLN A 79 5.63 14.11 -7.97
CA GLN A 79 6.42 15.27 -8.34
C GLN A 79 7.84 15.25 -7.75
N GLU A 80 7.98 14.85 -6.48
CA GLU A 80 9.26 14.81 -5.77
C GLU A 80 10.17 13.67 -6.25
N LEU A 81 9.60 12.52 -6.60
CA LEU A 81 10.31 11.28 -6.90
C LEU A 81 10.35 10.95 -8.41
N GLY A 82 9.53 11.62 -9.22
CA GLY A 82 9.53 11.47 -10.68
C GLY A 82 8.79 10.24 -11.22
N PHE A 83 8.05 9.49 -10.40
CA PHE A 83 7.22 8.39 -10.89
C PHE A 83 5.91 8.91 -11.50
N LEU A 84 5.32 8.10 -12.40
CA LEU A 84 4.07 8.45 -13.05
C LEU A 84 2.86 8.21 -12.14
N PHE A 85 2.13 9.25 -11.79
CA PHE A 85 0.80 9.16 -11.19
C PHE A 85 -0.25 9.74 -12.13
N ARG A 86 -1.18 8.90 -12.57
CA ARG A 86 -2.30 9.30 -13.43
C ARG A 86 -3.58 9.38 -12.61
N ARG A 87 -4.06 10.58 -12.37
CA ARG A 87 -5.32 10.83 -11.68
C ARG A 87 -6.48 10.67 -12.67
N THR A 88 -6.92 9.43 -12.88
CA THR A 88 -7.97 9.08 -13.84
C THR A 88 -9.37 9.11 -13.23
N GLY A 89 -9.45 9.05 -11.91
CA GLY A 89 -10.69 8.72 -11.23
C GLY A 89 -10.96 7.21 -11.23
N SER A 90 -11.97 6.82 -10.49
CA SER A 90 -12.54 5.47 -10.52
C SER A 90 -14.04 5.51 -10.31
N MET A 91 -14.73 4.46 -10.75
CA MET A 91 -16.15 4.30 -10.47
C MET A 91 -16.46 2.87 -10.00
N VAL A 92 -17.38 2.77 -9.05
CA VAL A 92 -17.95 1.49 -8.60
C VAL A 92 -19.35 1.41 -9.20
N LEU A 93 -19.58 0.42 -10.09
CA LEU A 93 -20.83 0.27 -10.81
C LEU A 93 -21.89 -0.44 -9.96
N GLY A 94 -23.14 0.01 -10.05
CA GLY A 94 -24.31 -0.63 -9.48
C GLY A 94 -25.33 -0.95 -10.56
N PHE A 95 -26.08 -2.05 -10.39
CA PHE A 95 -26.97 -2.62 -11.39
C PHE A 95 -28.44 -2.69 -10.92
N ASN A 96 -28.66 -2.54 -9.62
CA ASN A 96 -29.97 -2.63 -8.99
C ASN A 96 -30.07 -1.71 -7.76
N ASP A 97 -31.22 -1.73 -7.08
CA ASP A 97 -31.49 -0.87 -5.91
C ASP A 97 -30.66 -1.25 -4.68
N GLU A 98 -30.29 -2.52 -4.51
CA GLU A 98 -29.44 -3.00 -3.45
C GLU A 98 -28.02 -2.45 -3.62
N ASP A 99 -27.47 -2.57 -4.82
CA ASP A 99 -26.17 -1.96 -5.18
C ASP A 99 -26.19 -0.46 -4.94
N ARG A 100 -27.28 0.22 -5.35
CA ARG A 100 -27.43 1.65 -5.12
C ARG A 100 -27.38 2.00 -3.65
N ALA A 101 -28.05 1.23 -2.79
CA ALA A 101 -28.04 1.45 -1.35
C ALA A 101 -26.63 1.28 -0.76
N HIS A 102 -25.88 0.29 -1.25
CA HIS A 102 -24.48 0.07 -0.87
C HIS A 102 -23.58 1.23 -1.33
N LEU A 103 -23.69 1.67 -2.60
CA LEU A 103 -22.93 2.83 -3.10
C LEU A 103 -23.21 4.10 -2.30
N GLU A 104 -24.43 4.32 -1.85
CA GLU A 104 -24.76 5.43 -0.94
C GLU A 104 -24.10 5.27 0.42
N GLN A 105 -23.92 4.03 0.91
CA GLN A 105 -23.15 3.79 2.14
C GLN A 105 -21.67 4.13 1.94
N LEU A 106 -21.04 3.68 0.84
CA LEU A 106 -19.66 4.03 0.50
C LEU A 106 -19.50 5.54 0.36
N ARG A 107 -20.45 6.21 -0.27
CA ARG A 107 -20.44 7.68 -0.38
C ARG A 107 -20.45 8.36 0.99
N ARG A 108 -21.31 7.90 1.92
CA ARG A 108 -21.35 8.43 3.30
C ARG A 108 -20.04 8.19 4.04
N ASN A 109 -19.47 6.98 3.93
CA ASN A 109 -18.18 6.65 4.52
C ASN A 109 -17.09 7.59 3.98
N GLY A 110 -16.99 7.73 2.66
CA GLY A 110 -16.00 8.59 2.04
C GLY A 110 -16.14 10.04 2.43
N GLN A 111 -17.36 10.56 2.53
CA GLN A 111 -17.61 11.93 3.03
C GLN A 111 -17.15 12.10 4.48
N ALA A 112 -17.44 11.13 5.35
CA ALA A 112 -17.00 11.13 6.73
C ALA A 112 -15.46 11.03 6.85
N ASN A 113 -14.81 10.32 5.92
CA ASN A 113 -13.35 10.16 5.83
C ASN A 113 -12.66 11.36 5.14
N GLY A 114 -13.41 12.36 4.65
CA GLY A 114 -12.85 13.54 3.99
C GLY A 114 -12.48 13.34 2.51
N VAL A 115 -13.01 12.30 1.83
CA VAL A 115 -12.78 12.10 0.40
C VAL A 115 -13.51 13.17 -0.41
N PRO A 116 -12.81 13.96 -1.24
CA PRO A 116 -13.44 15.04 -1.99
C PRO A 116 -14.25 14.53 -3.18
N GLU A 117 -15.28 15.32 -3.56
CA GLU A 117 -16.01 15.21 -4.84
C GLU A 117 -16.67 13.85 -5.13
N LEU A 118 -16.95 13.03 -4.10
CA LEU A 118 -17.70 11.79 -4.26
C LEU A 118 -19.14 12.06 -4.67
N SER A 119 -19.61 11.38 -5.75
CA SER A 119 -20.97 11.51 -6.24
C SER A 119 -21.54 10.20 -6.75
N ILE A 120 -22.85 9.99 -6.56
CA ILE A 120 -23.59 8.96 -7.27
C ILE A 120 -24.03 9.53 -8.62
N VAL A 121 -23.66 8.84 -9.69
CA VAL A 121 -23.97 9.23 -11.08
C VAL A 121 -24.89 8.22 -11.74
N GLY A 122 -25.68 8.68 -12.71
CA GLY A 122 -26.57 7.85 -13.53
C GLY A 122 -25.90 7.37 -14.82
N PRO A 123 -26.65 6.56 -15.64
CA PRO A 123 -26.14 5.90 -16.83
C PRO A 123 -25.49 6.85 -17.85
N ASP A 124 -26.10 8.00 -18.11
CA ASP A 124 -25.55 8.97 -19.08
C ASP A 124 -24.15 9.42 -18.67
N ARG A 125 -23.97 9.77 -17.40
CA ARG A 125 -22.67 10.20 -16.87
C ARG A 125 -21.67 9.06 -16.80
N ILE A 126 -22.10 7.83 -16.53
CA ILE A 126 -21.26 6.63 -16.57
C ILE A 126 -20.65 6.48 -17.96
N HIS A 127 -21.47 6.50 -19.02
CA HIS A 127 -21.02 6.32 -20.39
C HIS A 127 -20.25 7.53 -20.95
N GLU A 128 -20.51 8.73 -20.44
CA GLU A 128 -19.69 9.90 -20.76
C GLU A 128 -18.26 9.75 -20.22
N LEU A 129 -18.11 9.27 -18.96
CA LEU A 129 -16.82 9.05 -18.31
C LEU A 129 -16.11 7.79 -18.83
N GLU A 130 -16.86 6.72 -19.04
CA GLU A 130 -16.38 5.42 -19.51
C GLU A 130 -17.32 4.84 -20.56
N PRO A 131 -17.10 5.11 -21.85
CA PRO A 131 -17.99 4.66 -22.93
C PRO A 131 -18.13 3.13 -23.04
N ARG A 132 -17.22 2.38 -22.42
CA ARG A 132 -17.20 0.90 -22.42
C ARG A 132 -17.76 0.28 -21.15
N ALA A 133 -18.28 1.09 -20.23
CA ALA A 133 -18.99 0.56 -19.07
C ALA A 133 -20.18 -0.29 -19.52
N SER A 134 -20.58 -1.26 -18.68
CA SER A 134 -21.74 -2.09 -18.97
C SER A 134 -22.99 -1.23 -19.23
N ALA A 135 -23.73 -1.54 -20.30
CA ALA A 135 -24.98 -0.90 -20.60
C ALA A 135 -26.10 -1.18 -19.56
N ASP A 136 -25.91 -2.24 -18.75
CA ASP A 136 -26.84 -2.61 -17.68
C ASP A 136 -26.60 -1.83 -16.38
N ALA A 137 -25.52 -1.02 -16.31
CA ALA A 137 -25.23 -0.22 -15.13
C ALA A 137 -26.28 0.88 -14.93
N THR A 138 -26.96 0.87 -13.80
CA THR A 138 -28.03 1.83 -13.46
C THR A 138 -27.53 3.03 -12.68
N CYS A 139 -26.41 2.88 -11.97
CA CYS A 139 -25.76 3.93 -11.19
C CYS A 139 -24.27 3.59 -10.96
N ALA A 140 -23.49 4.59 -10.52
CA ALA A 140 -22.13 4.36 -10.06
C ALA A 140 -21.73 5.36 -8.98
N LEU A 141 -20.85 4.94 -8.07
CA LEU A 141 -20.10 5.87 -7.22
C LEU A 141 -18.89 6.36 -8.01
N TRP A 142 -18.88 7.64 -8.34
CA TRP A 142 -17.76 8.30 -9.00
C TRP A 142 -16.83 8.97 -8.00
N CYS A 143 -15.53 8.67 -8.11
CA CYS A 143 -14.48 9.24 -7.28
C CYS A 143 -13.36 9.82 -8.17
N PRO A 144 -13.30 11.14 -8.40
CA PRO A 144 -12.31 11.75 -9.27
C PRO A 144 -10.90 11.81 -8.67
N SER A 145 -10.77 11.68 -7.35
CA SER A 145 -9.48 11.81 -6.64
C SER A 145 -8.59 10.57 -6.72
N THR A 146 -9.13 9.43 -7.11
CA THR A 146 -8.36 8.19 -7.34
C THR A 146 -7.49 8.27 -8.59
N GLY A 147 -6.54 7.35 -8.71
CA GLY A 147 -5.68 7.28 -9.89
C GLY A 147 -4.83 6.03 -9.90
N PHE A 148 -3.87 5.97 -10.83
CA PHE A 148 -2.98 4.84 -11.04
C PHE A 148 -1.53 5.23 -10.92
N VAL A 149 -0.76 4.30 -10.37
CA VAL A 149 0.70 4.29 -10.37
C VAL A 149 1.21 2.95 -10.88
N ASP A 150 2.45 2.90 -11.31
CA ASP A 150 3.17 1.64 -11.33
C ASP A 150 3.65 1.33 -9.90
N PRO A 151 3.14 0.28 -9.26
CA PRO A 151 3.44 -0.01 -7.86
C PRO A 151 4.91 -0.35 -7.61
N PHE A 152 5.62 -0.87 -8.62
CA PHE A 152 7.07 -1.11 -8.51
C PHE A 152 7.81 0.22 -8.52
N GLU A 153 7.50 1.09 -9.47
CA GLU A 153 8.16 2.38 -9.65
C GLU A 153 8.07 3.22 -8.38
N VAL A 154 6.91 3.23 -7.72
CA VAL A 154 6.74 3.95 -6.44
C VAL A 154 7.66 3.41 -5.36
N ALA A 155 7.76 2.08 -5.21
CA ALA A 155 8.62 1.47 -4.19
C ALA A 155 10.11 1.71 -4.49
N ILE A 156 10.50 1.58 -5.78
CA ILE A 156 11.87 1.85 -6.25
C ILE A 156 12.23 3.30 -5.96
N ALA A 157 11.44 4.25 -6.43
CA ALA A 157 11.71 5.68 -6.27
C ALA A 157 11.79 6.10 -4.79
N ALA A 158 10.94 5.52 -3.93
CA ALA A 158 10.98 5.79 -2.50
C ALA A 158 12.27 5.27 -1.84
N LEU A 159 12.70 4.04 -2.18
CA LEU A 159 13.93 3.48 -1.61
C LEU A 159 15.19 4.13 -2.17
N GLU A 160 15.26 4.40 -3.48
CA GLU A 160 16.37 5.13 -4.10
C GLU A 160 16.56 6.50 -3.45
N ASN A 161 15.47 7.22 -3.21
CA ASN A 161 15.53 8.48 -2.49
C ASN A 161 16.04 8.31 -1.04
N ALA A 162 15.60 7.27 -0.33
CA ALA A 162 16.09 6.98 1.02
C ALA A 162 17.59 6.66 1.02
N VAL A 163 18.05 5.82 0.10
CA VAL A 163 19.48 5.46 -0.04
C VAL A 163 20.32 6.66 -0.42
N ALA A 164 19.85 7.51 -1.33
CA ALA A 164 20.52 8.77 -1.68
C ALA A 164 20.65 9.72 -0.49
N ASN A 165 19.82 9.58 0.54
CA ASN A 165 19.87 10.33 1.79
C ASN A 165 20.48 9.53 2.97
N GLY A 166 21.27 8.49 2.68
CA GLY A 166 22.12 7.81 3.65
C GLY A 166 21.53 6.55 4.30
N VAL A 167 20.34 6.08 3.89
CA VAL A 167 19.80 4.81 4.37
C VAL A 167 20.56 3.65 3.75
N ALA A 168 21.05 2.72 4.59
CA ALA A 168 21.66 1.48 4.14
C ALA A 168 20.58 0.50 3.63
N PHE A 169 20.85 -0.20 2.53
CA PHE A 169 19.95 -1.23 2.00
C PHE A 169 20.66 -2.57 1.90
N MET A 170 20.13 -3.57 2.60
CA MET A 170 20.64 -4.94 2.67
C MET A 170 19.61 -5.88 2.03
N ARG A 171 19.91 -6.36 0.83
CA ARG A 171 19.12 -7.37 0.12
C ARG A 171 19.69 -8.76 0.31
N SER A 172 18.91 -9.79 0.01
CA SER A 172 19.26 -11.20 0.24
C SER A 172 19.69 -11.46 1.68
N ALA A 173 19.05 -10.76 2.62
CA ALA A 173 19.33 -10.77 4.05
C ALA A 173 18.06 -11.14 4.84
N PRO A 174 17.49 -12.35 4.67
CA PRO A 174 16.36 -12.78 5.48
C PRO A 174 16.73 -12.72 6.97
N VAL A 175 15.83 -12.18 7.78
CA VAL A 175 15.98 -12.20 9.23
C VAL A 175 15.62 -13.60 9.73
N GLU A 176 16.60 -14.32 10.27
CA GLU A 176 16.46 -15.72 10.73
C GLU A 176 16.16 -15.80 12.23
N ALA A 177 16.65 -14.83 13.00
CA ALA A 177 16.38 -14.70 14.44
C ALA A 177 16.53 -13.25 14.89
N ILE A 178 15.87 -12.91 15.98
CA ILE A 178 15.99 -11.61 16.64
C ILE A 178 16.28 -11.83 18.11
N GLU A 179 17.41 -11.32 18.58
CA GLU A 179 17.73 -11.26 19.99
C GLU A 179 17.32 -9.90 20.55
N VAL A 180 16.61 -9.90 21.66
CA VAL A 180 16.18 -8.68 22.35
C VAL A 180 16.99 -8.53 23.63
N ALA A 181 17.88 -7.53 23.66
CA ALA A 181 18.68 -7.21 24.82
C ALA A 181 17.86 -6.45 25.88
N GLY A 182 18.36 -6.46 27.13
CA GLY A 182 17.75 -5.67 28.19
C GLY A 182 17.83 -4.16 27.94
N SER A 183 17.04 -3.38 28.66
CA SER A 183 16.83 -1.94 28.46
C SER A 183 18.04 -1.03 28.68
N SER A 184 19.21 -1.56 29.00
CA SER A 184 20.45 -0.82 29.28
C SER A 184 21.40 -0.74 28.08
N ASP A 185 21.13 -1.42 26.97
CA ASP A 185 22.01 -1.44 25.80
C ASP A 185 21.63 -0.37 24.77
N ASP A 186 22.63 0.28 24.17
CA ASP A 186 22.47 1.22 23.06
C ASP A 186 21.86 0.57 21.82
N ALA A 187 21.94 -0.76 21.67
CA ALA A 187 21.30 -1.54 20.65
C ALA A 187 20.39 -2.60 21.27
N ARG A 188 19.10 -2.36 21.24
CA ARG A 188 18.07 -3.24 21.85
C ARG A 188 17.83 -4.54 21.07
N PHE A 189 17.99 -4.50 19.76
CA PHE A 189 17.71 -5.63 18.88
C PHE A 189 18.99 -6.05 18.15
N THR A 190 19.19 -7.37 18.00
CA THR A 190 20.18 -7.95 17.11
C THR A 190 19.48 -8.90 16.16
N LEU A 191 19.47 -8.57 14.87
CA LEU A 191 18.92 -9.36 13.81
C LEU A 191 20.01 -10.25 13.23
N ALA A 192 19.83 -11.56 13.26
CA ALA A 192 20.71 -12.51 12.60
C ALA A 192 20.28 -12.67 11.14
N THR A 193 21.20 -12.48 10.21
CA THR A 193 21.01 -12.70 8.77
C THR A 193 22.18 -13.47 8.19
N PRO A 194 22.02 -14.16 7.03
CA PRO A 194 23.11 -14.86 6.37
C PRO A 194 24.28 -13.95 5.95
N THR A 195 24.03 -12.65 5.80
CA THR A 195 25.04 -11.68 5.38
C THR A 195 25.77 -11.03 6.56
N GLY A 196 25.33 -11.29 7.79
CA GLY A 196 25.89 -10.75 9.03
C GLY A 196 24.82 -10.26 9.98
N ASN A 197 25.21 -9.85 11.17
CA ASN A 197 24.27 -9.36 12.18
C ASN A 197 24.06 -7.85 12.06
N VAL A 198 22.79 -7.44 12.20
CA VAL A 198 22.37 -6.04 12.27
C VAL A 198 21.90 -5.72 13.67
N ARG A 199 22.51 -4.72 14.32
CA ARG A 199 22.10 -4.23 15.64
C ARG A 199 21.34 -2.91 15.50
N CYS A 200 20.25 -2.73 16.25
CA CYS A 200 19.52 -1.47 16.23
C CYS A 200 18.84 -1.16 17.57
N ARG A 201 18.56 0.13 17.77
CA ARG A 201 17.79 0.62 18.94
C ARG A 201 16.30 0.41 18.75
N TYR A 202 15.80 0.65 17.54
CA TYR A 202 14.40 0.52 17.16
C TYR A 202 14.30 -0.43 15.99
N LEU A 203 13.31 -1.32 16.06
CA LEU A 203 12.96 -2.26 15.00
C LEU A 203 11.58 -1.92 14.44
N ILE A 204 11.50 -1.71 13.14
CA ILE A 204 10.24 -1.50 12.43
C ILE A 204 9.92 -2.74 11.61
N ASN A 205 8.80 -3.37 11.93
CA ASN A 205 8.31 -4.52 11.21
C ASN A 205 7.45 -4.04 10.01
N ALA A 206 8.01 -4.14 8.81
CA ALA A 206 7.34 -3.87 7.53
C ALA A 206 7.42 -5.10 6.60
N ALA A 207 7.51 -6.30 7.20
CA ALA A 207 7.77 -7.55 6.50
C ALA A 207 6.56 -8.11 5.71
N GLY A 208 5.46 -7.34 5.60
CA GLY A 208 4.30 -7.75 4.81
C GLY A 208 3.78 -9.10 5.28
N ASN A 209 3.80 -10.07 4.39
CA ASN A 209 3.32 -11.42 4.69
C ASN A 209 4.14 -12.14 5.77
N GLY A 210 5.37 -11.77 6.02
CA GLY A 210 6.22 -12.30 7.10
C GLY A 210 6.10 -11.52 8.42
N ALA A 211 5.18 -10.57 8.53
CA ALA A 211 5.10 -9.69 9.70
C ALA A 211 4.81 -10.43 11.01
N ALA A 212 4.01 -11.49 10.98
CA ALA A 212 3.74 -12.29 12.18
C ALA A 212 5.01 -12.99 12.70
N ASP A 213 5.82 -13.54 11.79
CA ASP A 213 7.06 -14.23 12.16
C ASP A 213 8.07 -13.25 12.77
N ILE A 214 8.21 -12.07 12.17
CA ILE A 214 9.09 -11.01 12.71
C ILE A 214 8.60 -10.53 14.07
N SER A 215 7.28 -10.38 14.26
CA SER A 215 6.70 -9.98 15.55
C SER A 215 6.99 -11.03 16.63
N HIS A 216 6.79 -12.31 16.32
CA HIS A 216 7.08 -13.41 17.19
C HIS A 216 8.57 -13.47 17.59
N MET A 217 9.48 -13.39 16.59
CA MET A 217 10.93 -13.37 16.83
C MET A 217 11.37 -12.21 17.74
N ALA A 218 10.70 -11.05 17.61
CA ALA A 218 11.00 -9.87 18.42
C ALA A 218 10.36 -9.90 19.83
N GLY A 219 9.62 -10.96 20.17
CA GLY A 219 8.88 -11.05 21.44
C GLY A 219 7.82 -9.96 21.58
N ALA A 220 7.28 -9.47 20.47
CA ALA A 220 6.23 -8.46 20.43
C ALA A 220 4.83 -9.12 20.41
N GLU A 221 3.79 -8.33 20.12
CA GLU A 221 2.43 -8.83 20.08
C GLU A 221 2.26 -9.96 19.06
N GLU A 222 1.64 -11.05 19.49
CA GLU A 222 1.33 -12.18 18.60
C GLU A 222 0.01 -11.93 17.86
N PHE A 223 0.04 -12.09 16.56
CA PHE A 223 -1.13 -12.03 15.67
C PHE A 223 -1.03 -13.08 14.58
N GLN A 224 -2.17 -13.47 14.03
CA GLN A 224 -2.22 -14.42 12.93
C GLN A 224 -2.44 -13.70 11.61
N MET A 225 -1.67 -14.09 10.59
CA MET A 225 -1.91 -13.64 9.23
C MET A 225 -2.95 -14.52 8.54
N VAL A 226 -3.97 -13.89 7.99
CA VAL A 226 -4.95 -14.57 7.12
C VAL A 226 -4.61 -14.24 5.67
N TRP A 227 -4.29 -15.28 4.92
CA TRP A 227 -3.89 -15.15 3.52
C TRP A 227 -5.12 -15.21 2.62
N ARG A 228 -5.28 -14.23 1.76
CA ARG A 228 -6.23 -14.30 0.65
C ARG A 228 -5.47 -14.15 -0.67
N GLN A 229 -5.79 -14.98 -1.65
CA GLN A 229 -5.17 -14.93 -2.97
C GLN A 229 -6.11 -14.21 -3.94
N GLY A 230 -5.65 -13.10 -4.50
CA GLY A 230 -6.27 -12.46 -5.65
C GLY A 230 -5.58 -12.86 -6.95
N ASN A 231 -6.32 -13.01 -8.03
CA ASN A 231 -5.77 -13.25 -9.36
C ASN A 231 -5.84 -11.95 -10.18
N ILE A 232 -4.67 -11.50 -10.66
CA ILE A 232 -4.57 -10.38 -11.58
C ILE A 232 -4.25 -10.92 -12.97
N VAL A 233 -5.08 -10.60 -13.94
CA VAL A 233 -4.87 -10.98 -15.34
C VAL A 233 -4.22 -9.80 -16.06
N VAL A 234 -2.99 -10.02 -16.54
CA VAL A 234 -2.31 -9.05 -17.40
C VAL A 234 -2.82 -9.25 -18.83
N MET A 235 -3.46 -8.23 -19.38
CA MET A 235 -3.98 -8.25 -20.74
C MET A 235 -2.89 -7.90 -21.75
N ASP A 236 -3.05 -8.38 -23.00
CA ASP A 236 -2.14 -8.04 -24.08
C ASP A 236 -2.28 -6.55 -24.48
N LYS A 237 -1.19 -6.02 -25.08
CA LYS A 237 -1.04 -4.58 -25.37
C LYS A 237 -1.90 -4.09 -26.54
N GLU A 238 -3.18 -4.36 -26.57
CA GLU A 238 -4.06 -3.65 -27.50
C GLU A 238 -4.68 -2.41 -26.81
N PRO A 239 -4.03 -1.23 -26.83
CA PRO A 239 -4.45 -0.07 -26.04
C PRO A 239 -5.81 0.48 -26.43
N ARG A 240 -6.33 0.09 -27.62
CA ARG A 240 -7.65 0.55 -28.12
C ARG A 240 -8.85 -0.17 -27.49
N THR A 241 -8.59 -1.24 -26.73
CA THR A 241 -9.63 -2.04 -26.09
C THR A 241 -9.69 -1.85 -24.57
N LEU A 242 -8.75 -1.13 -23.97
CA LEU A 242 -8.70 -0.91 -22.52
C LEU A 242 -9.64 0.24 -22.11
N MET A 243 -10.28 0.08 -20.98
CA MET A 243 -11.05 1.14 -20.34
C MET A 243 -10.12 2.22 -19.81
N PRO A 244 -10.34 3.51 -20.12
CA PRO A 244 -9.51 4.60 -19.61
C PRO A 244 -9.67 4.85 -18.11
N LEU A 245 -10.78 4.41 -17.53
CA LEU A 245 -11.07 4.44 -16.10
C LEU A 245 -10.95 3.04 -15.50
N TYR A 246 -10.86 2.98 -14.18
CA TYR A 246 -10.96 1.73 -13.44
C TYR A 246 -12.40 1.51 -12.95
N PRO A 247 -13.24 0.79 -13.71
CA PRO A 247 -14.53 0.41 -13.19
C PRO A 247 -14.36 -0.75 -12.22
N CYS A 248 -14.71 -0.52 -10.97
CA CYS A 248 -14.87 -1.59 -9.98
C CYS A 248 -16.28 -2.14 -10.11
N LEU A 249 -16.43 -3.45 -10.19
CA LEU A 249 -17.70 -4.13 -9.96
C LEU A 249 -17.83 -4.42 -8.47
N LEU A 250 -18.98 -4.15 -7.88
CA LEU A 250 -19.25 -4.32 -6.45
C LEU A 250 -18.87 -5.71 -5.90
N TYR A 251 -18.92 -6.73 -6.74
CA TYR A 251 -18.62 -8.13 -6.36
C TYR A 251 -17.29 -8.68 -6.88
N THR A 252 -16.51 -7.91 -7.64
CA THR A 252 -15.22 -8.38 -8.17
C THR A 252 -14.02 -7.66 -7.59
N SER A 253 -14.18 -6.45 -7.08
CA SER A 253 -13.15 -5.71 -6.35
C SER A 253 -13.03 -6.12 -4.89
N ASP A 254 -14.09 -6.70 -4.34
CA ASP A 254 -14.21 -7.12 -2.96
C ASP A 254 -13.17 -8.15 -2.52
N ALA A 255 -12.65 -8.95 -3.46
CA ALA A 255 -11.57 -9.88 -3.18
C ALA A 255 -10.24 -9.20 -2.81
N ALA A 256 -10.05 -7.93 -3.14
CA ALA A 256 -8.86 -7.17 -2.77
C ALA A 256 -9.09 -6.29 -1.52
N ASP A 257 -10.31 -5.81 -1.32
CA ASP A 257 -10.66 -4.87 -0.26
C ASP A 257 -11.18 -5.57 1.01
N ASP A 258 -11.84 -6.72 0.90
CA ASP A 258 -12.12 -7.65 2.02
C ASP A 258 -10.84 -8.25 2.65
N LEU A 259 -9.71 -8.00 2.03
CA LEU A 259 -8.42 -8.49 2.49
C LEU A 259 -7.87 -7.79 3.73
N ILE A 260 -8.52 -6.77 4.22
CA ILE A 260 -8.09 -6.04 5.41
C ILE A 260 -9.26 -5.96 6.39
N GLY A 261 -9.87 -7.09 6.67
CA GLY A 261 -10.61 -7.31 7.89
C GLY A 261 -9.60 -7.36 9.03
N VAL A 262 -9.23 -6.23 9.55
CA VAL A 262 -8.67 -6.07 10.89
C VAL A 262 -9.81 -5.42 11.67
N ASP A 263 -10.60 -6.24 12.35
CA ASP A 263 -11.42 -5.80 13.46
C ASP A 263 -10.52 -5.32 14.60
#